data_ea2d138203e291b47586ca7f7e08db8e
#
_entry.id   ea2d138203e291b47586ca7f7e08db8e
#
_cell.length_a   1.000
_cell.length_b   1.000
_cell.length_c   1.000
_cell.angle_alpha   90.00
_cell.angle_beta   90.00
_cell.angle_gamma   90.00
#
_symmetry.space_group_name_H-M   'P 1'
#
loop_
_entity.id
_entity.type
_entity.pdbx_description
1 polymer ?
#
loop_
_entity_poly.entity_id
_entity_poly.type
_entity_poly.pdbx_seq_one_letter_code
_entity_poly.pdbx_strand_id
1 'polypeptide(L)'
;HKPKAGDEPPPGTFLEDIYTTPNPKTDLETFDTAMPPHLQYLDTLIKPSTEDVKLFTRVSGAYYGYAHCFVEDRDRKEAAALYLKGRDYALNELRYYRIFDTAFTYKQSIEAFRQALIDSFSKANVPLVYWAAMNWTGWITVNLNKPEAVADIPRAIAMLEYVDSYDQSYGNGSVHAALGTLCAARSKAKGGDPDRAREEFEKAFSASFSSTLTYQVSFAKYYAYQARNRELFQKTLESVAEKPENFSPDMNFVNEVARKKARALLKNIDRYFKKPQPKPAAAGAQPADPGKPPQEGAPQAQEPAVQKTEPPAQPQESAPQPQQAAGQTQELSAQPLEKAAQVEEGTKLPQETLAQPQEAVKEPQEPAGQAQ
;
A
#
# COMPACT_ATOMS: atom_id res chain seq x y z
N HIS A 1 -3.17 18.19 22.29
CA HIS A 1 -3.23 17.12 23.28
C HIS A 1 -1.85 16.47 23.32
N LYS A 2 -1.12 16.64 24.43
CA LYS A 2 0.13 15.88 24.63
C LYS A 2 -0.26 14.41 24.87
N PRO A 3 0.37 13.43 24.20
CA PRO A 3 0.17 12.02 24.52
C PRO A 3 0.54 11.76 25.97
N LYS A 4 -0.26 10.99 26.68
CA LYS A 4 0.07 10.53 28.03
C LYS A 4 1.24 9.54 27.91
N ALA A 5 2.18 9.63 28.85
CA ALA A 5 3.26 8.65 29.00
C ALA A 5 2.62 7.27 29.22
N GLY A 6 2.67 6.39 28.21
CA GLY A 6 2.04 5.07 28.20
C GLY A 6 1.33 4.72 26.91
N ASP A 7 0.98 5.70 26.07
CA ASP A 7 0.48 5.45 24.72
C ASP A 7 1.71 5.17 23.82
N GLU A 8 2.09 3.91 23.70
CA GLU A 8 3.05 3.51 22.65
C GLU A 8 2.41 3.90 21.31
N PRO A 9 3.13 4.65 20.46
CA PRO A 9 2.62 4.94 19.12
C PRO A 9 2.35 3.64 18.36
N PRO A 10 1.30 3.60 17.53
CA PRO A 10 0.97 2.40 16.78
C PRO A 10 2.19 1.95 15.96
N PRO A 11 2.43 0.63 15.83
CA PRO A 11 3.55 0.11 15.05
C PRO A 11 3.31 0.34 13.55
N GLY A 12 3.78 1.39 13.09
CA GLY A 12 3.81 1.92 11.74
C GLY A 12 4.90 2.99 11.69
N THR A 13 5.40 3.29 12.86
CA THR A 13 6.20 4.45 13.20
C THR A 13 7.67 4.35 12.82
N PHE A 14 8.17 3.25 12.24
CA PHE A 14 9.58 3.31 11.77
C PHE A 14 9.73 4.33 10.63
N LEU A 15 8.79 4.38 9.73
CA LEU A 15 8.72 5.50 8.78
C LEU A 15 8.38 6.80 9.53
N GLU A 16 7.49 6.77 10.52
CA GLU A 16 7.20 7.91 11.37
C GLU A 16 8.40 8.35 12.21
N ASP A 17 9.20 7.47 12.80
CA ASP A 17 10.43 7.83 13.52
C ASP A 17 11.50 8.44 12.61
N ILE A 18 11.59 7.98 11.37
CA ILE A 18 12.40 8.61 10.32
C ILE A 18 11.75 9.93 9.85
N TYR A 19 10.43 10.01 9.83
CA TYR A 19 9.68 11.17 9.35
C TYR A 19 9.39 12.23 10.40
N THR A 20 9.35 11.85 11.68
CA THR A 20 9.09 12.77 12.80
C THR A 20 10.35 13.30 13.49
N THR A 21 11.54 12.91 13.02
CA THR A 21 12.76 13.58 13.49
C THR A 21 12.66 15.07 13.13
N PRO A 22 12.65 15.99 14.11
CA PRO A 22 12.33 17.39 13.88
C PRO A 22 13.48 18.18 13.23
N ASN A 23 14.18 17.57 12.26
CA ASN A 23 15.18 18.27 11.47
C ASN A 23 14.58 18.64 10.11
N PRO A 24 14.11 19.90 9.92
CA PRO A 24 13.53 20.35 8.66
C PRO A 24 14.52 20.36 7.48
N LYS A 25 15.75 19.96 7.71
CA LYS A 25 16.83 19.90 6.71
C LYS A 25 17.39 18.48 6.57
N THR A 26 16.59 17.43 6.73
CA THR A 26 17.06 16.09 6.44
C THR A 26 17.37 16.00 4.94
N ASP A 27 18.67 16.13 4.66
CA ASP A 27 19.19 15.99 3.30
C ASP A 27 18.96 14.56 2.83
N LEU A 28 18.17 14.41 1.78
CA LEU A 28 17.89 13.10 1.18
C LEU A 28 19.17 12.35 0.78
N GLU A 29 20.23 13.06 0.40
CA GLU A 29 21.49 12.48 0.01
C GLU A 29 22.23 11.88 1.21
N THR A 30 22.26 12.60 2.33
CA THR A 30 22.79 12.07 3.59
C THR A 30 22.06 10.82 4.01
N PHE A 31 20.72 10.81 3.91
CA PHE A 31 19.93 9.65 4.28
C PHE A 31 20.17 8.46 3.34
N ASP A 32 20.18 8.69 2.02
CA ASP A 32 20.47 7.66 1.02
C ASP A 32 21.85 7.01 1.26
N THR A 33 22.84 7.81 1.67
CA THR A 33 24.19 7.32 1.98
C THR A 33 24.27 6.54 3.29
N ALA A 34 23.52 6.95 4.31
CA ALA A 34 23.54 6.33 5.64
C ALA A 34 22.76 5.02 5.72
N MET A 35 21.75 4.83 4.87
CA MET A 35 20.84 3.67 4.96
C MET A 35 21.50 2.32 4.69
N PRO A 36 22.36 2.13 3.67
CA PRO A 36 22.96 0.81 3.42
C PRO A 36 23.75 0.25 4.62
N PRO A 37 24.68 0.98 5.27
CA PRO A 37 25.34 0.47 6.47
C PRO A 37 24.38 0.28 7.64
N HIS A 38 23.33 1.10 7.76
CA HIS A 38 22.31 0.91 8.78
C HIS A 38 21.52 -0.40 8.58
N LEU A 39 21.12 -0.72 7.35
CA LEU A 39 20.47 -1.99 7.03
C LEU A 39 21.40 -3.20 7.34
N GLN A 40 22.69 -3.10 7.02
CA GLN A 40 23.65 -4.12 7.37
C GLN A 40 23.76 -4.31 8.90
N TYR A 41 23.75 -3.22 9.66
CA TYR A 41 23.72 -3.29 11.12
C TYR A 41 22.45 -3.99 11.62
N LEU A 42 21.27 -3.62 11.11
CA LEU A 42 20.00 -4.26 11.46
C LEU A 42 20.02 -5.76 11.18
N ASP A 43 20.64 -6.20 10.08
CA ASP A 43 20.81 -7.62 9.77
C ASP A 43 21.60 -8.37 10.85
N THR A 44 22.60 -7.73 11.47
CA THR A 44 23.39 -8.37 12.54
C THR A 44 22.60 -8.60 13.84
N LEU A 45 21.50 -7.86 14.02
CA LEU A 45 20.63 -8.00 15.18
C LEU A 45 19.68 -9.21 15.05
N ILE A 46 19.39 -9.64 13.82
CA ILE A 46 18.54 -10.81 13.55
C ILE A 46 19.39 -12.07 13.64
N LYS A 47 19.13 -12.87 14.66
CA LYS A 47 19.77 -14.17 14.88
C LYS A 47 18.73 -15.29 14.72
N PRO A 48 19.14 -16.55 14.48
CA PRO A 48 18.20 -17.67 14.37
C PRO A 48 17.30 -17.89 15.59
N SER A 49 17.71 -17.40 16.75
CA SER A 49 16.96 -17.48 18.02
C SER A 49 16.23 -16.17 18.36
N THR A 50 16.15 -15.20 17.45
CA THR A 50 15.46 -13.94 17.69
C THR A 50 13.96 -14.18 17.63
N GLU A 51 13.24 -13.85 18.72
CA GLU A 51 11.77 -13.92 18.82
C GLU A 51 11.14 -12.53 18.97
N ASP A 52 11.91 -11.46 18.69
CA ASP A 52 11.46 -10.08 18.85
C ASP A 52 10.66 -9.61 17.63
N VAL A 53 9.34 -9.74 17.72
CA VAL A 53 8.38 -9.28 16.69
C VAL A 53 8.56 -7.78 16.36
N LYS A 54 8.89 -6.95 17.36
CA LYS A 54 9.10 -5.51 17.13
C LYS A 54 10.36 -5.28 16.29
N LEU A 55 11.42 -6.05 16.52
CA LEU A 55 12.64 -5.97 15.72
C LEU A 55 12.39 -6.38 14.27
N PHE A 56 11.71 -7.50 14.03
CA PHE A 56 11.35 -7.93 12.68
C PHE A 56 10.47 -6.91 11.94
N THR A 57 9.51 -6.31 12.65
CA THR A 57 8.68 -5.23 12.13
C THR A 57 9.52 -4.03 11.69
N ARG A 58 10.45 -3.57 12.54
CA ARG A 58 11.34 -2.44 12.24
C ARG A 58 12.27 -2.72 11.08
N VAL A 59 12.91 -3.89 11.07
CA VAL A 59 13.83 -4.28 9.98
C VAL A 59 13.08 -4.37 8.65
N SER A 60 11.92 -5.01 8.62
CA SER A 60 11.08 -5.11 7.43
C SER A 60 10.67 -3.73 6.90
N GLY A 61 10.27 -2.82 7.79
CA GLY A 61 9.93 -1.43 7.45
C GLY A 61 11.12 -0.63 6.91
N ALA A 62 12.33 -0.83 7.48
CA ALA A 62 13.55 -0.15 7.03
C ALA A 62 13.92 -0.53 5.60
N TYR A 63 13.84 -1.83 5.27
CA TYR A 63 14.06 -2.33 3.91
C TYR A 63 13.07 -1.74 2.91
N TYR A 64 11.77 -1.70 3.28
CA TYR A 64 10.74 -1.08 2.44
C TYR A 64 11.04 0.40 2.22
N GLY A 65 11.29 1.15 3.29
CA GLY A 65 11.51 2.59 3.23
C GLY A 65 12.69 2.96 2.33
N TYR A 66 13.82 2.27 2.48
CA TYR A 66 14.98 2.50 1.64
C TYR A 66 14.74 2.14 0.18
N ALA A 67 14.19 0.96 -0.07
CA ALA A 67 13.88 0.51 -1.43
C ALA A 67 12.92 1.48 -2.13
N HIS A 68 11.83 1.87 -1.44
CA HIS A 68 10.80 2.73 -2.00
C HIS A 68 11.26 4.17 -2.22
N CYS A 69 11.97 4.75 -1.24
CA CYS A 69 12.34 6.15 -1.32
C CYS A 69 13.52 6.42 -2.25
N PHE A 70 14.48 5.49 -2.34
CA PHE A 70 15.76 5.77 -2.98
C PHE A 70 16.15 4.83 -4.10
N VAL A 71 15.75 3.56 -4.08
CA VAL A 71 16.32 2.56 -4.97
C VAL A 71 15.44 2.21 -6.16
N GLU A 72 14.10 2.10 -5.99
CA GLU A 72 13.20 1.55 -7.02
C GLU A 72 13.21 2.30 -8.37
N ASP A 73 13.49 3.61 -8.35
CA ASP A 73 13.51 4.44 -9.56
C ASP A 73 14.90 4.49 -10.22
N ARG A 74 15.97 4.09 -9.51
CA ARG A 74 17.36 4.05 -10.04
C ARG A 74 17.82 2.64 -10.43
N ASP A 75 17.53 1.64 -9.59
CA ASP A 75 17.89 0.24 -9.84
C ASP A 75 16.75 -0.70 -9.38
N ARG A 76 15.94 -1.14 -10.35
CA ARG A 76 14.82 -2.06 -10.08
C ARG A 76 15.27 -3.44 -9.60
N LYS A 77 16.48 -3.89 -9.98
CA LYS A 77 16.98 -5.21 -9.56
C LYS A 77 17.40 -5.16 -8.11
N GLU A 78 18.12 -4.12 -7.70
CA GLU A 78 18.48 -3.87 -6.31
C GLU A 78 17.23 -3.67 -5.45
N ALA A 79 16.30 -2.83 -5.88
CA ALA A 79 15.04 -2.63 -5.18
C ALA A 79 14.25 -3.94 -4.99
N ALA A 80 14.19 -4.79 -6.01
CA ALA A 80 13.54 -6.09 -5.90
C ALA A 80 14.18 -6.98 -4.84
N ALA A 81 15.51 -6.97 -4.71
CA ALA A 81 16.24 -7.73 -3.69
C ALA A 81 15.95 -7.18 -2.28
N LEU A 82 15.93 -5.85 -2.11
CA LEU A 82 15.63 -5.20 -0.84
C LEU A 82 14.19 -5.49 -0.39
N TYR A 83 13.22 -5.35 -1.29
CA TYR A 83 11.82 -5.69 -1.01
C TYR A 83 11.63 -7.16 -0.62
N LEU A 84 12.27 -8.09 -1.33
CA LEU A 84 12.20 -9.51 -0.95
C LEU A 84 12.78 -9.74 0.44
N LYS A 85 13.91 -9.13 0.74
CA LYS A 85 14.56 -9.28 2.04
C LYS A 85 13.70 -8.71 3.17
N GLY A 86 13.12 -7.52 2.98
CA GLY A 86 12.18 -6.92 3.93
C GLY A 86 10.93 -7.77 4.14
N ARG A 87 10.34 -8.30 3.05
CA ARG A 87 9.22 -9.24 3.12
C ARG A 87 9.57 -10.50 3.91
N ASP A 88 10.71 -11.09 3.61
CA ASP A 88 11.09 -12.38 4.18
C ASP A 88 11.39 -12.26 5.68
N TYR A 89 11.89 -11.12 6.16
CA TYR A 89 12.00 -10.87 7.60
C TYR A 89 10.63 -10.92 8.29
N ALA A 90 9.62 -10.25 7.75
CA ALA A 90 8.28 -10.31 8.33
C ALA A 90 7.65 -11.70 8.16
N LEU A 91 7.81 -12.35 6.99
CA LEU A 91 7.26 -13.68 6.73
C LEU A 91 7.90 -14.75 7.62
N ASN A 92 9.18 -14.64 7.97
CA ASN A 92 9.82 -15.61 8.85
C ASN A 92 9.05 -15.77 10.17
N GLU A 93 8.61 -14.67 10.78
CA GLU A 93 7.79 -14.70 11.99
C GLU A 93 6.38 -15.21 11.73
N LEU A 94 5.73 -14.76 10.64
CA LEU A 94 4.37 -15.17 10.31
C LEU A 94 4.28 -16.67 9.98
N ARG A 95 5.32 -17.28 9.47
CA ARG A 95 5.36 -18.69 9.08
C ARG A 95 5.51 -19.67 10.25
N TYR A 96 5.77 -19.19 11.48
CA TYR A 96 5.61 -20.02 12.68
C TYR A 96 4.15 -20.46 12.91
N TYR A 97 3.17 -19.74 12.34
CA TYR A 97 1.77 -20.12 12.37
C TYR A 97 1.48 -21.17 11.29
N ARG A 98 1.32 -22.42 11.71
CA ARG A 98 1.25 -23.59 10.82
C ARG A 98 0.19 -23.49 9.73
N ILE A 99 -1.01 -22.95 10.04
CA ILE A 99 -2.10 -22.83 9.07
C ILE A 99 -1.69 -21.86 7.96
N PHE A 100 -1.15 -20.69 8.33
CA PHE A 100 -0.64 -19.72 7.37
C PHE A 100 0.53 -20.26 6.55
N ASP A 101 1.54 -20.89 7.21
CA ASP A 101 2.69 -21.45 6.50
C ASP A 101 2.27 -22.51 5.47
N THR A 102 1.30 -23.35 5.81
CA THR A 102 0.75 -24.34 4.88
C THR A 102 0.10 -23.67 3.66
N ALA A 103 -0.77 -22.68 3.88
CA ALA A 103 -1.44 -21.97 2.79
C ALA A 103 -0.46 -21.18 1.90
N PHE A 104 0.56 -20.58 2.52
CA PHE A 104 1.61 -19.82 1.83
C PHE A 104 2.52 -20.73 1.01
N THR A 105 3.11 -21.77 1.63
CA THR A 105 4.11 -22.66 1.03
C THR A 105 3.55 -23.47 -0.11
N TYR A 106 2.35 -24.05 0.07
CA TYR A 106 1.71 -24.88 -0.96
C TYR A 106 0.85 -24.06 -1.94
N LYS A 107 0.94 -22.74 -1.89
CA LYS A 107 0.22 -21.83 -2.80
C LYS A 107 -1.25 -22.20 -2.96
N GLN A 108 -1.92 -22.47 -1.84
CA GLN A 108 -3.35 -22.81 -1.83
C GLN A 108 -4.20 -21.73 -2.53
N SER A 109 -5.47 -22.02 -2.77
CA SER A 109 -6.39 -21.05 -3.39
C SER A 109 -6.41 -19.72 -2.62
N ILE A 110 -6.82 -18.64 -3.28
CA ILE A 110 -6.85 -17.33 -2.61
C ILE A 110 -7.83 -17.31 -1.45
N GLU A 111 -8.94 -18.06 -1.55
CA GLU A 111 -9.94 -18.20 -0.50
C GLU A 111 -9.34 -18.90 0.72
N ALA A 112 -8.62 -20.01 0.51
CA ALA A 112 -7.93 -20.74 1.57
C ALA A 112 -6.82 -19.88 2.20
N PHE A 113 -6.12 -19.08 1.40
CA PHE A 113 -5.10 -18.15 1.91
C PHE A 113 -5.72 -17.04 2.78
N ARG A 114 -6.86 -16.46 2.36
CA ARG A 114 -7.63 -15.49 3.15
C ARG A 114 -8.09 -16.08 4.48
N GLN A 115 -8.64 -17.29 4.44
CA GLN A 115 -9.06 -17.98 5.65
C GLN A 115 -7.87 -18.26 6.58
N ALA A 116 -6.73 -18.67 6.03
CA ALA A 116 -5.52 -18.91 6.80
C ALA A 116 -4.99 -17.64 7.51
N LEU A 117 -5.14 -16.45 6.91
CA LEU A 117 -4.81 -15.18 7.59
C LEU A 117 -5.71 -14.98 8.82
N ILE A 118 -7.02 -15.21 8.68
CA ILE A 118 -8.01 -15.05 9.75
C ILE A 118 -7.77 -16.06 10.88
N ASP A 119 -7.52 -17.32 10.53
CA ASP A 119 -7.37 -18.42 11.50
C ASP A 119 -6.02 -18.36 12.23
N SER A 120 -5.00 -17.74 11.63
CA SER A 120 -3.65 -17.70 12.18
C SER A 120 -3.35 -16.46 13.00
N PHE A 121 -3.88 -15.30 12.61
CA PHE A 121 -3.38 -14.05 13.14
C PHE A 121 -4.43 -13.28 13.92
N SER A 122 -3.94 -12.44 14.83
CA SER A 122 -4.71 -11.52 15.65
C SER A 122 -4.22 -10.07 15.41
N LYS A 123 -4.82 -9.11 16.12
CA LYS A 123 -4.38 -7.71 16.07
C LYS A 123 -2.88 -7.54 16.34
N ALA A 124 -2.29 -8.37 17.19
CA ALA A 124 -0.85 -8.30 17.50
C ALA A 124 0.05 -8.60 16.29
N ASN A 125 -0.44 -9.33 15.29
CA ASN A 125 0.31 -9.70 14.10
C ASN A 125 0.16 -8.68 12.96
N VAL A 126 -0.80 -7.74 13.07
CA VAL A 126 -1.09 -6.74 12.02
C VAL A 126 0.16 -6.00 11.53
N PRO A 127 1.08 -5.53 12.39
CA PRO A 127 2.29 -4.85 11.94
C PRO A 127 3.19 -5.70 11.05
N LEU A 128 3.35 -6.98 11.35
CA LEU A 128 4.13 -7.89 10.52
C LEU A 128 3.45 -8.19 9.20
N VAL A 129 2.12 -8.45 9.22
CA VAL A 129 1.33 -8.66 8.01
C VAL A 129 1.41 -7.42 7.10
N TYR A 130 1.29 -6.23 7.68
CA TYR A 130 1.42 -4.97 6.96
C TYR A 130 2.77 -4.85 6.24
N TRP A 131 3.89 -5.00 6.95
CA TRP A 131 5.20 -4.85 6.33
C TRP A 131 5.53 -5.96 5.33
N ALA A 132 5.06 -7.20 5.57
CA ALA A 132 5.15 -8.25 4.59
C ALA A 132 4.40 -7.89 3.31
N ALA A 133 3.16 -7.38 3.43
CA ALA A 133 2.33 -6.97 2.30
C ALA A 133 2.91 -5.76 1.56
N MET A 134 3.40 -4.74 2.28
CA MET A 134 4.01 -3.54 1.68
C MET A 134 5.27 -3.89 0.89
N ASN A 135 6.18 -4.67 1.45
CA ASN A 135 7.38 -5.15 0.75
C ASN A 135 7.00 -6.04 -0.46
N TRP A 136 6.00 -6.90 -0.31
CA TRP A 136 5.52 -7.72 -1.43
C TRP A 136 4.94 -6.88 -2.55
N THR A 137 4.16 -5.86 -2.21
CA THR A 137 3.65 -4.86 -3.16
C THR A 137 4.79 -4.16 -3.89
N GLY A 138 5.82 -3.70 -3.18
CA GLY A 138 7.00 -3.09 -3.77
C GLY A 138 7.71 -4.04 -4.76
N TRP A 139 7.94 -5.29 -4.34
CA TRP A 139 8.53 -6.31 -5.22
C TRP A 139 7.69 -6.58 -6.48
N ILE A 140 6.37 -6.70 -6.33
CA ILE A 140 5.44 -6.89 -7.45
C ILE A 140 5.56 -5.74 -8.44
N THR A 141 5.52 -4.51 -7.95
CA THR A 141 5.49 -3.30 -8.80
C THR A 141 6.76 -3.09 -9.62
N VAL A 142 7.91 -3.49 -9.09
CA VAL A 142 9.16 -3.43 -9.85
C VAL A 142 9.38 -4.63 -10.78
N ASN A 143 8.53 -5.68 -10.68
CA ASN A 143 8.62 -6.92 -11.46
C ASN A 143 7.35 -7.25 -12.25
N LEU A 144 6.51 -6.28 -12.62
CA LEU A 144 5.24 -6.52 -13.36
C LEU A 144 5.41 -7.20 -14.72
N ASN A 145 6.63 -7.27 -15.24
CA ASN A 145 6.98 -8.02 -16.43
C ASN A 145 7.19 -9.53 -16.18
N LYS A 146 7.23 -9.97 -14.91
CA LYS A 146 7.43 -11.37 -14.53
C LYS A 146 6.09 -12.02 -14.19
N PRO A 147 5.80 -13.23 -14.74
CA PRO A 147 4.55 -13.94 -14.46
C PRO A 147 4.34 -14.22 -12.97
N GLU A 148 5.39 -14.58 -12.25
CA GLU A 148 5.34 -14.88 -10.82
C GLU A 148 4.91 -13.66 -9.98
N ALA A 149 5.38 -12.47 -10.31
CA ALA A 149 4.98 -11.25 -9.62
C ALA A 149 3.49 -10.93 -9.86
N VAL A 150 3.03 -11.17 -11.07
CA VAL A 150 1.61 -11.01 -11.42
C VAL A 150 0.74 -12.03 -10.69
N ALA A 151 1.20 -13.29 -10.57
CA ALA A 151 0.48 -14.34 -9.86
C ALA A 151 0.37 -14.08 -8.35
N ASP A 152 1.27 -13.30 -7.79
CA ASP A 152 1.30 -12.96 -6.37
C ASP A 152 0.39 -11.78 -6.00
N ILE A 153 -0.12 -11.01 -6.97
CA ILE A 153 -1.00 -9.84 -6.72
C ILE A 153 -2.18 -10.19 -5.80
N PRO A 154 -2.96 -11.27 -6.01
CA PRO A 154 -4.10 -11.57 -5.15
C PRO A 154 -3.71 -11.84 -3.68
N ARG A 155 -2.54 -12.43 -3.44
CA ARG A 155 -2.06 -12.69 -2.07
C ARG A 155 -1.63 -11.43 -1.36
N ALA A 156 -0.91 -10.55 -2.03
CA ALA A 156 -0.55 -9.23 -1.47
C ALA A 156 -1.81 -8.40 -1.16
N ILE A 157 -2.81 -8.42 -2.04
CA ILE A 157 -4.12 -7.80 -1.80
C ILE A 157 -4.78 -8.41 -0.57
N ALA A 158 -4.83 -9.74 -0.45
CA ALA A 158 -5.46 -10.41 0.70
C ALA A 158 -4.81 -10.03 2.04
N MET A 159 -3.48 -9.88 2.08
CA MET A 159 -2.78 -9.43 3.28
C MET A 159 -3.09 -7.97 3.61
N LEU A 160 -3.17 -7.08 2.62
CA LEU A 160 -3.56 -5.69 2.83
C LEU A 160 -5.00 -5.58 3.32
N GLU A 161 -5.93 -6.33 2.74
CA GLU A 161 -7.34 -6.38 3.17
C GLU A 161 -7.48 -6.94 4.60
N TYR A 162 -6.63 -7.89 4.98
CA TYR A 162 -6.56 -8.36 6.36
C TYR A 162 -6.16 -7.23 7.32
N VAL A 163 -5.16 -6.42 6.98
CA VAL A 163 -4.76 -5.24 7.77
C VAL A 163 -5.92 -4.23 7.85
N ASP A 164 -6.53 -3.92 6.71
CA ASP A 164 -7.66 -2.98 6.60
C ASP A 164 -8.86 -3.40 7.46
N SER A 165 -9.11 -4.70 7.60
CA SER A 165 -10.21 -5.24 8.42
C SER A 165 -10.05 -4.95 9.93
N TYR A 166 -8.85 -4.69 10.39
CA TYR A 166 -8.58 -4.33 11.79
C TYR A 166 -8.59 -2.81 12.01
N ASP A 167 -8.09 -2.05 11.05
CA ASP A 167 -8.01 -0.59 11.14
C ASP A 167 -7.92 0.02 9.73
N GLN A 168 -9.01 0.61 9.27
CA GLN A 168 -9.09 1.27 7.96
C GLN A 168 -8.20 2.51 7.84
N SER A 169 -7.74 3.05 8.98
CA SER A 169 -6.80 4.17 9.01
C SER A 169 -5.33 3.74 9.14
N TYR A 170 -5.06 2.43 9.20
CA TYR A 170 -3.72 1.90 9.44
C TYR A 170 -2.70 2.46 8.45
N GLY A 171 -1.58 2.92 9.01
CA GLY A 171 -0.52 3.53 8.21
C GLY A 171 -0.96 4.80 7.48
N ASN A 172 -1.93 5.55 8.04
CA ASN A 172 -2.38 6.84 7.50
C ASN A 172 -2.80 6.76 6.01
N GLY A 173 -3.53 5.69 5.65
CA GLY A 173 -4.01 5.45 4.29
C GLY A 173 -3.02 4.73 3.37
N SER A 174 -1.86 4.29 3.86
CA SER A 174 -0.87 3.56 3.05
C SER A 174 -1.37 2.21 2.56
N VAL A 175 -2.22 1.52 3.35
CA VAL A 175 -2.89 0.27 2.96
C VAL A 175 -3.74 0.50 1.72
N HIS A 176 -4.58 1.52 1.72
CA HIS A 176 -5.41 1.88 0.59
C HIS A 176 -4.59 2.32 -0.63
N ALA A 177 -3.51 3.09 -0.43
CA ALA A 177 -2.60 3.45 -1.53
C ALA A 177 -1.94 2.22 -2.16
N ALA A 178 -1.57 1.21 -1.36
CA ALA A 178 -1.02 -0.05 -1.85
C ALA A 178 -2.07 -0.90 -2.57
N LEU A 179 -3.30 -1.00 -2.05
CA LEU A 179 -4.44 -1.65 -2.72
C LEU A 179 -4.73 -0.99 -4.06
N GLY A 180 -4.85 0.34 -4.10
CA GLY A 180 -5.03 1.11 -5.33
C GLY A 180 -3.92 0.85 -6.34
N THR A 181 -2.67 0.80 -5.88
CA THR A 181 -1.50 0.49 -6.71
C THR A 181 -1.58 -0.91 -7.32
N LEU A 182 -1.91 -1.94 -6.54
CA LEU A 182 -2.02 -3.31 -7.04
C LEU A 182 -3.21 -3.50 -7.99
N CYS A 183 -4.35 -2.91 -7.69
CA CYS A 183 -5.53 -2.93 -8.55
C CYS A 183 -5.26 -2.24 -9.90
N ALA A 184 -4.49 -1.13 -9.89
CA ALA A 184 -4.06 -0.41 -11.08
C ALA A 184 -2.78 -0.96 -11.74
N ALA A 185 -2.12 -1.97 -11.17
CA ALA A 185 -0.86 -2.49 -11.70
C ALA A 185 -0.95 -3.04 -13.12
N ARG A 186 -2.16 -3.42 -13.55
CA ARG A 186 -2.47 -3.97 -14.89
C ARG A 186 -3.72 -3.28 -15.46
N SER A 187 -3.81 -3.28 -16.79
CA SER A 187 -5.04 -2.82 -17.44
C SER A 187 -6.21 -3.79 -17.18
N LYS A 188 -7.45 -3.31 -17.29
CA LYS A 188 -8.67 -4.12 -17.10
C LYS A 188 -8.64 -5.39 -17.97
N ALA A 189 -8.21 -5.27 -19.24
CA ALA A 189 -8.07 -6.40 -20.17
C ALA A 189 -7.04 -7.46 -19.72
N LYS A 190 -6.14 -7.13 -18.80
CA LYS A 190 -5.12 -8.02 -18.23
C LYS A 190 -5.42 -8.40 -16.78
N GLY A 191 -6.66 -8.22 -16.32
CA GLY A 191 -7.08 -8.57 -14.97
C GLY A 191 -6.78 -7.52 -13.90
N GLY A 192 -6.55 -6.26 -14.27
CA GLY A 192 -6.57 -5.14 -13.32
C GLY A 192 -7.98 -4.68 -13.03
N ASP A 193 -8.15 -3.94 -11.95
CA ASP A 193 -9.43 -3.37 -11.52
C ASP A 193 -9.28 -1.83 -11.35
N PRO A 194 -9.45 -1.06 -12.43
CA PRO A 194 -9.29 0.38 -12.37
C PRO A 194 -10.38 1.08 -11.54
N ASP A 195 -11.57 0.49 -11.46
CA ASP A 195 -12.67 1.08 -10.70
C ASP A 195 -12.36 1.01 -9.20
N ARG A 196 -12.01 -0.18 -8.72
CA ARG A 196 -11.53 -0.39 -7.35
C ARG A 196 -10.24 0.42 -7.07
N ALA A 197 -9.31 0.46 -8.02
CA ALA A 197 -8.08 1.23 -7.84
C ALA A 197 -8.35 2.70 -7.52
N ARG A 198 -9.32 3.31 -8.21
CA ARG A 198 -9.73 4.68 -7.98
C ARG A 198 -10.31 4.85 -6.57
N GLU A 199 -11.24 3.99 -6.17
CA GLU A 199 -11.85 4.02 -4.85
C GLU A 199 -10.80 3.90 -3.73
N GLU A 200 -9.86 2.99 -3.88
CA GLU A 200 -8.80 2.79 -2.89
C GLU A 200 -7.87 4.02 -2.80
N PHE A 201 -7.52 4.65 -3.91
CA PHE A 201 -6.74 5.89 -3.86
C PHE A 201 -7.54 7.05 -3.23
N GLU A 202 -8.85 7.17 -3.48
CA GLU A 202 -9.72 8.16 -2.84
C GLU A 202 -9.75 7.97 -1.31
N LYS A 203 -9.84 6.72 -0.83
CA LYS A 203 -9.71 6.40 0.59
C LYS A 203 -8.34 6.78 1.15
N ALA A 204 -7.24 6.50 0.41
CA ALA A 204 -5.89 6.87 0.82
C ALA A 204 -5.73 8.40 0.98
N PHE A 205 -6.27 9.17 0.04
CA PHE A 205 -6.24 10.63 0.09
C PHE A 205 -7.06 11.16 1.27
N SER A 206 -8.23 10.59 1.51
CA SER A 206 -9.10 10.95 2.63
C SER A 206 -8.43 10.63 3.98
N ALA A 207 -7.92 9.42 4.17
CA ALA A 207 -7.29 8.98 5.41
C ALA A 207 -6.05 9.81 5.78
N SER A 208 -5.28 10.24 4.78
CA SER A 208 -4.10 11.11 4.99
C SER A 208 -4.43 12.60 4.97
N PHE A 209 -5.69 13.00 4.84
CA PHE A 209 -6.08 14.39 4.58
C PHE A 209 -5.28 15.01 3.42
N SER A 210 -4.93 14.19 2.43
CA SER A 210 -4.06 14.55 1.30
C SER A 210 -2.67 15.09 1.68
N SER A 211 -2.23 14.85 2.92
CA SER A 211 -0.93 15.34 3.43
C SER A 211 0.26 14.52 2.93
N THR A 212 0.04 13.28 2.47
CA THR A 212 1.06 12.33 2.01
C THR A 212 1.14 12.31 0.49
N LEU A 213 2.05 13.10 -0.07
CA LEU A 213 2.16 13.32 -1.52
C LEU A 213 2.60 12.07 -2.31
N THR A 214 3.20 11.07 -1.67
CA THR A 214 3.57 9.80 -2.32
C THR A 214 2.36 9.05 -2.88
N TYR A 215 1.17 9.21 -2.30
CA TYR A 215 -0.04 8.57 -2.81
C TYR A 215 -0.49 9.18 -4.14
N GLN A 216 -0.36 10.50 -4.32
CA GLN A 216 -0.61 11.15 -5.59
C GLN A 216 0.40 10.72 -6.66
N VAL A 217 1.68 10.54 -6.29
CA VAL A 217 2.70 9.99 -7.21
C VAL A 217 2.32 8.58 -7.65
N SER A 218 1.90 7.71 -6.71
CA SER A 218 1.46 6.35 -7.02
C SER A 218 0.19 6.35 -7.89
N PHE A 219 -0.78 7.21 -7.59
CA PHE A 219 -1.98 7.39 -8.41
C PHE A 219 -1.63 7.76 -9.87
N ALA A 220 -0.73 8.71 -10.06
CA ALA A 220 -0.28 9.07 -11.40
C ALA A 220 0.45 7.90 -12.08
N LYS A 221 1.45 7.31 -11.41
CA LYS A 221 2.35 6.27 -11.94
C LYS A 221 1.60 4.99 -12.32
N TYR A 222 0.56 4.61 -11.58
CA TYR A 222 -0.18 3.38 -11.81
C TYR A 222 -1.57 3.63 -12.41
N TYR A 223 -2.45 4.39 -11.75
CA TYR A 223 -3.82 4.57 -12.21
C TYR A 223 -3.90 5.43 -13.48
N ALA A 224 -3.40 6.67 -13.46
CA ALA A 224 -3.50 7.56 -14.62
C ALA A 224 -2.75 7.00 -15.84
N TYR A 225 -1.61 6.33 -15.62
CA TYR A 225 -0.85 5.64 -16.67
C TYR A 225 -1.64 4.49 -17.30
N GLN A 226 -2.26 3.62 -16.50
CA GLN A 226 -3.08 2.51 -17.04
C GLN A 226 -4.36 2.98 -17.72
N ALA A 227 -4.95 4.08 -17.23
CA ALA A 227 -6.08 4.75 -17.87
C ALA A 227 -5.69 5.46 -19.19
N ARG A 228 -4.40 5.47 -19.55
CA ARG A 228 -3.87 6.21 -20.71
C ARG A 228 -4.20 7.70 -20.69
N ASN A 229 -4.43 8.25 -19.49
CA ASN A 229 -4.78 9.65 -19.29
C ASN A 229 -3.53 10.49 -19.00
N ARG A 230 -2.89 10.97 -20.08
CA ARG A 230 -1.69 11.82 -19.98
C ARG A 230 -1.96 13.11 -19.20
N GLU A 231 -3.11 13.72 -19.40
CA GLU A 231 -3.46 14.98 -18.75
C GLU A 231 -3.59 14.80 -17.24
N LEU A 232 -4.31 13.75 -16.80
CA LEU A 232 -4.44 13.41 -15.37
C LEU A 232 -3.07 13.09 -14.75
N PHE A 233 -2.23 12.31 -15.44
CA PHE A 233 -0.87 12.00 -15.02
C PHE A 233 -0.06 13.27 -14.79
N GLN A 234 -0.06 14.16 -15.78
CA GLN A 234 0.70 15.41 -15.77
C GLN A 234 0.21 16.34 -14.66
N LYS A 235 -1.09 16.66 -14.62
CA LYS A 235 -1.67 17.56 -13.62
C LYS A 235 -1.45 17.08 -12.19
N THR A 236 -1.59 15.77 -11.95
CA THR A 236 -1.35 15.19 -10.62
C THR A 236 0.11 15.38 -10.20
N LEU A 237 1.07 15.10 -11.09
CA LEU A 237 2.49 15.24 -10.76
C LEU A 237 2.93 16.70 -10.66
N GLU A 238 2.39 17.60 -11.46
CA GLU A 238 2.62 19.05 -11.36
C GLU A 238 2.15 19.56 -10.00
N SER A 239 0.94 19.19 -9.59
CA SER A 239 0.40 19.55 -8.27
C SER A 239 1.31 19.05 -7.12
N VAL A 240 1.91 17.85 -7.23
CA VAL A 240 2.88 17.36 -6.23
C VAL A 240 4.18 18.15 -6.28
N ALA A 241 4.73 18.39 -7.47
CA ALA A 241 6.02 19.06 -7.65
C ALA A 241 6.03 20.52 -7.17
N GLU A 242 4.85 21.19 -7.21
CA GLU A 242 4.64 22.59 -6.85
C GLU A 242 4.28 22.79 -5.36
N LYS A 243 3.96 21.72 -4.62
CA LYS A 243 3.67 21.83 -3.18
C LYS A 243 4.88 22.40 -2.43
N PRO A 244 4.69 23.37 -1.53
CA PRO A 244 5.77 23.95 -0.76
C PRO A 244 6.44 22.92 0.17
N GLU A 245 7.70 23.17 0.52
CA GLU A 245 8.48 22.26 1.38
C GLU A 245 7.85 22.03 2.75
N ASN A 246 7.17 23.03 3.29
CA ASN A 246 6.49 22.97 4.59
C ASN A 246 5.01 22.63 4.50
N PHE A 247 4.56 22.06 3.38
CA PHE A 247 3.15 21.72 3.14
C PHE A 247 2.54 20.85 4.24
N SER A 248 3.30 19.88 4.75
CA SER A 248 2.95 19.05 5.90
C SER A 248 4.22 18.76 6.70
N PRO A 249 4.47 19.49 7.80
CA PRO A 249 5.72 19.36 8.56
C PRO A 249 6.05 17.94 9.01
N ASP A 250 5.04 17.18 9.45
CA ASP A 250 5.19 15.81 9.92
C ASP A 250 5.52 14.81 8.78
N MET A 251 5.29 15.22 7.53
CA MET A 251 5.52 14.39 6.34
C MET A 251 6.62 14.96 5.43
N ASN A 252 7.40 15.91 5.92
CA ASN A 252 8.36 16.65 5.08
C ASN A 252 9.32 15.76 4.31
N PHE A 253 9.91 14.76 4.96
CA PHE A 253 10.84 13.84 4.33
C PHE A 253 10.19 13.06 3.18
N VAL A 254 9.04 12.41 3.45
CA VAL A 254 8.31 11.62 2.45
C VAL A 254 7.84 12.50 1.30
N ASN A 255 7.38 13.71 1.63
CA ASN A 255 6.89 14.65 0.64
C ASN A 255 8.03 15.22 -0.23
N GLU A 256 9.25 15.36 0.29
CA GLU A 256 10.41 15.71 -0.54
C GLU A 256 10.78 14.59 -1.51
N VAL A 257 10.76 13.33 -1.03
CA VAL A 257 10.90 12.16 -1.91
C VAL A 257 9.83 12.18 -3.00
N ALA A 258 8.57 12.46 -2.64
CA ALA A 258 7.46 12.53 -3.59
C ALA A 258 7.67 13.62 -4.64
N ARG A 259 8.09 14.83 -4.24
CA ARG A 259 8.42 15.94 -5.17
C ARG A 259 9.56 15.56 -6.12
N LYS A 260 10.63 14.93 -5.61
CA LYS A 260 11.74 14.44 -6.43
C LYS A 260 11.27 13.42 -7.47
N LYS A 261 10.45 12.44 -7.04
CA LYS A 261 9.86 11.44 -7.95
C LYS A 261 8.92 12.07 -8.97
N ALA A 262 8.06 13.00 -8.56
CA ALA A 262 7.14 13.69 -9.47
C ALA A 262 7.91 14.46 -10.57
N ARG A 263 8.93 15.24 -10.20
CA ARG A 263 9.79 15.96 -11.16
C ARG A 263 10.48 15.00 -12.13
N ALA A 264 10.98 13.84 -11.66
CA ALA A 264 11.62 12.84 -12.51
C ALA A 264 10.62 12.19 -13.49
N LEU A 265 9.39 11.90 -13.06
CA LEU A 265 8.33 11.36 -13.91
C LEU A 265 7.88 12.37 -14.97
N LEU A 266 7.70 13.65 -14.60
CA LEU A 266 7.34 14.74 -15.52
C LEU A 266 8.42 14.93 -16.59
N LYS A 267 9.70 14.95 -16.20
CA LYS A 267 10.84 15.05 -17.14
C LYS A 267 10.81 13.94 -18.19
N ASN A 268 10.29 12.77 -17.84
CA ASN A 268 10.26 11.59 -18.69
C ASN A 268 8.87 11.25 -19.22
N ILE A 269 7.90 12.17 -19.19
CA ILE A 269 6.49 11.90 -19.52
C ILE A 269 6.29 11.29 -20.91
N ASP A 270 7.10 11.67 -21.90
CA ASP A 270 7.03 11.15 -23.27
C ASP A 270 7.48 9.67 -23.38
N ARG A 271 8.12 9.12 -22.35
CA ARG A 271 8.43 7.67 -22.26
C ARG A 271 7.20 6.86 -21.82
N TYR A 272 6.30 7.49 -21.08
CA TYR A 272 5.05 6.88 -20.60
C TYR A 272 3.92 7.03 -21.62
N PHE A 273 3.89 8.17 -22.32
CA PHE A 273 2.86 8.48 -23.30
C PHE A 273 3.51 8.91 -24.61
N LYS A 274 3.16 8.20 -25.69
CA LYS A 274 3.58 8.63 -27.03
C LYS A 274 3.08 10.04 -27.30
N LYS A 275 3.93 10.91 -27.84
CA LYS A 275 3.51 12.22 -28.30
C LYS A 275 2.34 12.05 -29.24
N PRO A 276 1.27 12.88 -29.14
CA PRO A 276 0.25 12.93 -30.18
C PRO A 276 0.94 13.17 -31.52
N GLN A 277 0.81 12.24 -32.44
CA GLN A 277 1.25 12.54 -33.81
C GLN A 277 0.41 13.72 -34.31
N PRO A 278 0.99 14.74 -34.90
CA PRO A 278 0.19 15.79 -35.53
C PRO A 278 -0.74 15.07 -36.53
N LYS A 279 -2.04 15.33 -36.38
CA LYS A 279 -3.03 14.82 -37.32
C LYS A 279 -2.53 15.19 -38.71
N PRO A 280 -2.40 14.25 -39.68
CA PRO A 280 -1.99 14.61 -41.02
C PRO A 280 -2.85 15.81 -41.43
N ALA A 281 -2.23 16.92 -41.77
CA ALA A 281 -2.95 18.03 -42.38
C ALA A 281 -3.76 17.41 -43.49
N ALA A 282 -5.09 17.64 -43.47
CA ALA A 282 -5.95 17.15 -44.51
C ALA A 282 -5.26 17.49 -45.83
N ALA A 283 -4.89 16.44 -46.56
CA ALA A 283 -4.19 16.61 -47.84
C ALA A 283 -4.94 17.64 -48.63
N GLY A 284 -4.26 18.75 -48.93
CA GLY A 284 -4.87 19.94 -49.49
C GLY A 284 -5.81 19.56 -50.63
N ALA A 285 -6.99 20.14 -50.58
CA ALA A 285 -7.82 20.25 -51.76
C ALA A 285 -6.91 20.79 -52.88
N GLN A 286 -6.63 20.00 -53.91
CA GLN A 286 -5.96 20.47 -55.09
C GLN A 286 -6.78 21.69 -55.59
N PRO A 287 -6.13 22.81 -55.92
CA PRO A 287 -6.85 23.91 -56.56
C PRO A 287 -7.48 23.37 -57.81
N ALA A 288 -8.78 23.56 -57.96
CA ALA A 288 -9.50 23.19 -59.20
C ALA A 288 -8.83 23.91 -60.37
N ASP A 289 -8.45 23.13 -61.38
CA ASP A 289 -7.95 23.60 -62.65
C ASP A 289 -9.07 24.42 -63.35
N PRO A 290 -8.88 25.72 -63.63
CA PRO A 290 -9.94 26.60 -64.20
C PRO A 290 -10.25 26.32 -65.69
N GLY A 291 -9.79 25.21 -66.27
CA GLY A 291 -9.81 24.96 -67.74
C GLY A 291 -10.73 23.86 -68.29
N LYS A 292 -11.56 23.17 -67.45
CA LYS A 292 -12.37 22.06 -67.96
C LYS A 292 -13.88 22.35 -67.88
N PRO A 293 -14.64 22.36 -69.03
CA PRO A 293 -16.08 22.56 -69.00
C PRO A 293 -16.81 21.42 -68.30
N PRO A 294 -18.01 21.63 -67.72
CA PRO A 294 -18.75 20.63 -66.98
C PRO A 294 -19.22 19.53 -67.93
N GLN A 295 -18.89 18.28 -67.60
CA GLN A 295 -19.55 17.12 -68.23
C GLN A 295 -20.87 16.88 -67.49
N GLU A 296 -21.96 17.06 -68.21
CA GLU A 296 -23.29 16.56 -67.84
C GLU A 296 -23.25 15.02 -67.77
N GLY A 297 -23.74 14.50 -66.66
CA GLY A 297 -24.00 13.08 -66.53
C GLY A 297 -23.45 12.43 -65.27
N ALA A 298 -23.91 12.84 -64.10
CA ALA A 298 -23.77 12.03 -62.88
C ALA A 298 -25.15 11.49 -62.47
N PRO A 299 -25.29 10.23 -62.15
CA PRO A 299 -26.54 9.68 -61.63
C PRO A 299 -26.79 10.22 -60.22
N GLN A 300 -28.04 10.61 -60.00
CA GLN A 300 -28.55 11.04 -58.71
C GLN A 300 -28.30 9.95 -57.65
N ALA A 301 -27.49 10.25 -56.68
CA ALA A 301 -27.38 9.47 -55.46
C ALA A 301 -28.70 9.64 -54.67
N GLN A 302 -29.44 8.56 -54.52
CA GLN A 302 -30.60 8.45 -53.66
C GLN A 302 -30.11 8.66 -52.21
N GLU A 303 -30.66 9.64 -51.51
CA GLU A 303 -30.53 9.77 -50.07
C GLU A 303 -31.08 8.55 -49.39
N PRO A 304 -30.38 7.94 -48.43
CA PRO A 304 -30.95 6.91 -47.60
C PRO A 304 -31.99 7.51 -46.67
N ALA A 305 -33.23 6.98 -46.79
CA ALA A 305 -34.35 7.35 -45.94
C ALA A 305 -34.00 7.24 -44.47
N VAL A 306 -34.10 8.34 -43.77
CA VAL A 306 -34.04 8.41 -42.32
C VAL A 306 -35.27 7.71 -41.75
N GLN A 307 -35.12 6.42 -41.37
CA GLN A 307 -36.11 5.77 -40.50
C GLN A 307 -36.10 6.44 -39.16
N LYS A 308 -37.19 7.18 -38.89
CA LYS A 308 -37.53 7.64 -37.53
C LYS A 308 -37.80 6.39 -36.70
N THR A 309 -36.83 5.98 -35.88
CA THR A 309 -37.08 5.05 -34.77
C THR A 309 -37.76 5.87 -33.66
N GLU A 310 -39.02 5.49 -33.38
CA GLU A 310 -39.74 5.93 -32.17
C GLU A 310 -38.96 5.53 -30.94
N PRO A 311 -38.95 6.35 -29.86
CA PRO A 311 -38.35 5.98 -28.60
C PRO A 311 -39.13 4.80 -28.00
N PRO A 312 -38.43 3.84 -27.36
CA PRO A 312 -39.09 2.72 -26.69
C PRO A 312 -39.96 3.24 -25.54
N ALA A 313 -41.21 2.72 -25.51
CA ALA A 313 -42.18 3.00 -24.48
C ALA A 313 -41.60 2.70 -23.08
N GLN A 314 -41.80 3.60 -22.16
CA GLN A 314 -41.49 3.42 -20.76
C GLN A 314 -42.26 2.22 -20.19
N PRO A 315 -41.65 1.34 -19.38
CA PRO A 315 -42.39 0.33 -18.65
C PRO A 315 -43.29 1.01 -17.64
N GLN A 316 -44.61 0.73 -17.73
CA GLN A 316 -45.57 1.09 -16.70
C GLN A 316 -45.24 0.37 -15.42
N GLU A 317 -44.96 1.14 -14.40
CA GLU A 317 -44.79 0.75 -13.02
C GLU A 317 -46.17 0.31 -12.50
N SER A 318 -46.44 -1.01 -12.46
CA SER A 318 -47.55 -1.59 -11.73
C SER A 318 -47.10 -1.86 -10.31
N ALA A 319 -47.53 -0.99 -9.41
CA ALA A 319 -47.40 -1.18 -7.99
C ALA A 319 -48.21 -2.42 -7.53
N PRO A 320 -47.65 -3.34 -6.75
CA PRO A 320 -48.45 -4.34 -6.06
C PRO A 320 -49.08 -3.73 -4.80
N GLN A 321 -50.40 -3.87 -4.71
CA GLN A 321 -51.20 -3.58 -3.51
C GLN A 321 -50.73 -4.48 -2.34
N PRO A 322 -50.78 -3.99 -1.10
CA PRO A 322 -50.46 -4.78 0.09
C PRO A 322 -51.59 -5.75 0.40
N GLN A 323 -51.34 -7.05 0.30
CA GLN A 323 -52.19 -8.06 0.94
C GLN A 323 -51.87 -8.10 2.43
N GLN A 324 -52.86 -7.77 3.20
CA GLN A 324 -52.93 -8.03 4.65
C GLN A 324 -52.90 -9.54 4.90
N ALA A 325 -51.89 -10.05 5.55
CA ALA A 325 -51.90 -11.32 6.24
C ALA A 325 -51.73 -11.03 7.74
N ALA A 326 -52.80 -11.21 8.45
CA ALA A 326 -52.83 -11.20 9.90
C ALA A 326 -52.18 -12.46 10.45
N GLY A 327 -51.48 -12.33 11.55
CA GLY A 327 -51.36 -13.43 12.47
C GLY A 327 -49.96 -13.79 12.97
N GLN A 328 -49.81 -13.45 14.23
CA GLN A 328 -48.98 -14.06 15.28
C GLN A 328 -47.59 -13.48 15.51
N THR A 329 -47.62 -12.46 16.32
CA THR A 329 -46.57 -12.01 17.24
C THR A 329 -46.29 -13.12 18.26
N GLN A 330 -45.10 -13.71 18.22
CA GLN A 330 -44.49 -14.33 19.40
C GLN A 330 -43.42 -13.39 19.91
N GLU A 331 -43.75 -12.72 21.02
CA GLU A 331 -42.78 -12.05 21.89
C GLU A 331 -41.80 -13.10 22.45
N LEU A 332 -40.55 -12.99 22.09
CA LEU A 332 -39.46 -13.59 22.83
C LEU A 332 -38.84 -12.47 23.66
N SER A 333 -39.25 -12.49 24.93
CA SER A 333 -38.74 -11.65 26.00
C SER A 333 -37.21 -11.74 26.12
N ALA A 334 -36.58 -10.57 26.05
CA ALA A 334 -35.22 -10.37 26.48
C ALA A 334 -35.11 -10.59 27.99
N GLN A 335 -34.37 -11.58 28.43
CA GLN A 335 -33.87 -11.65 29.80
C GLN A 335 -32.39 -11.27 29.82
N PRO A 336 -31.95 -10.40 30.75
CA PRO A 336 -30.53 -10.05 30.89
C PRO A 336 -29.79 -11.18 31.58
N LEU A 337 -28.67 -11.61 30.99
CA LEU A 337 -27.70 -12.48 31.63
C LEU A 337 -26.81 -11.65 32.59
N GLU A 338 -27.36 -11.43 33.77
CA GLU A 338 -26.62 -11.03 34.95
C GLU A 338 -26.58 -12.25 35.88
N LYS A 339 -25.47 -13.00 35.88
CA LYS A 339 -24.97 -13.88 36.95
C LYS A 339 -23.84 -14.78 36.47
N ALA A 340 -22.61 -14.32 36.65
CA ALA A 340 -21.44 -15.17 36.91
C ALA A 340 -20.30 -14.31 37.47
N ALA A 341 -20.51 -13.78 38.66
CA ALA A 341 -19.41 -13.26 39.47
C ALA A 341 -19.64 -13.76 40.90
N GLN A 342 -19.21 -14.99 41.14
CA GLN A 342 -18.92 -15.54 42.46
C GLN A 342 -18.25 -16.90 42.26
N VAL A 343 -16.92 -16.89 42.24
CA VAL A 343 -16.09 -18.05 42.60
C VAL A 343 -14.95 -17.51 43.48
N GLU A 344 -15.19 -17.70 44.77
CA GLU A 344 -14.33 -18.05 45.88
C GLU A 344 -12.84 -17.55 45.85
N GLU A 345 -12.60 -16.61 46.78
CA GLU A 345 -11.34 -16.47 47.53
C GLU A 345 -11.01 -17.81 48.24
N GLY A 346 -9.80 -18.28 48.01
CA GLY A 346 -9.29 -19.34 48.87
C GLY A 346 -8.29 -20.27 48.19
N THR A 347 -7.10 -19.82 47.87
CA THR A 347 -5.91 -20.69 47.96
C THR A 347 -4.68 -19.80 48.17
N LYS A 348 -4.18 -19.80 49.40
CA LYS A 348 -2.90 -19.24 49.80
C LYS A 348 -1.76 -20.01 49.11
N LEU A 349 -0.96 -19.32 48.32
CA LEU A 349 0.35 -19.79 47.88
C LEU A 349 1.40 -19.58 48.99
N PRO A 350 2.36 -20.51 49.20
CA PRO A 350 3.39 -20.37 50.19
C PRO A 350 4.40 -19.29 49.84
N GLN A 351 4.75 -18.48 50.82
CA GLN A 351 5.86 -17.55 50.74
C GLN A 351 7.19 -18.32 50.71
N GLU A 352 7.88 -18.34 49.58
CA GLU A 352 9.28 -18.67 49.50
C GLU A 352 10.13 -17.46 49.81
N THR A 353 10.95 -17.63 50.84
CA THR A 353 11.90 -16.69 51.40
C THR A 353 12.99 -16.37 50.37
N LEU A 354 13.06 -15.15 49.90
CA LEU A 354 14.18 -14.63 49.12
C LEU A 354 15.39 -14.46 50.02
N ALA A 355 16.38 -15.37 49.92
CA ALA A 355 17.70 -15.20 50.44
C ALA A 355 18.49 -14.22 49.53
N GLN A 356 18.99 -13.16 50.13
CA GLN A 356 19.90 -12.22 49.48
C GLN A 356 21.28 -12.85 49.31
N PRO A 357 21.96 -12.74 48.14
CA PRO A 357 23.39 -13.03 48.05
C PRO A 357 24.18 -11.84 48.51
N GLN A 358 25.08 -12.10 49.50
CA GLN A 358 26.10 -11.16 49.97
C GLN A 358 27.14 -10.90 48.87
N GLU A 359 27.43 -9.65 48.67
CA GLU A 359 28.57 -9.16 47.90
C GLU A 359 29.88 -9.61 48.53
N ALA A 360 30.74 -10.25 47.74
CA ALA A 360 32.15 -10.41 48.02
C ALA A 360 32.95 -9.65 46.94
N VAL A 361 33.27 -8.40 47.26
CA VAL A 361 34.28 -7.60 46.56
C VAL A 361 35.65 -8.26 46.74
N LYS A 362 36.28 -8.69 45.67
CA LYS A 362 37.72 -8.96 45.61
C LYS A 362 38.34 -8.05 44.54
N GLU A 363 39.09 -7.04 44.99
CA GLU A 363 40.02 -6.27 44.17
C GLU A 363 41.12 -7.18 43.58
N PRO A 364 41.55 -7.03 42.33
CA PRO A 364 42.79 -7.61 41.84
C PRO A 364 43.96 -6.65 42.15
N GLN A 365 44.96 -7.20 42.85
CA GLN A 365 46.27 -6.61 43.10
C GLN A 365 47.06 -6.51 41.77
N GLU A 366 47.64 -5.36 41.53
CA GLU A 366 48.69 -5.13 40.54
C GLU A 366 49.95 -5.98 40.83
N PRO A 367 50.64 -6.52 39.84
CA PRO A 367 52.04 -6.94 40.02
C PRO A 367 52.98 -5.79 39.70
N ALA A 368 53.81 -5.48 40.70
CA ALA A 368 54.92 -4.58 40.62
C ALA A 368 55.97 -5.00 39.59
N GLY A 369 56.56 -4.01 38.95
CA GLY A 369 57.59 -4.16 37.93
C GLY A 369 58.89 -4.78 38.45
N GLN A 370 59.63 -5.31 37.50
CA GLN A 370 61.12 -5.33 37.57
C GLN A 370 61.69 -5.00 36.20
N ALA A 371 62.58 -4.02 36.24
CA ALA A 371 63.48 -3.61 35.22
C ALA A 371 64.54 -4.66 34.95
N GLN A 372 64.85 -4.96 33.69
CA GLN A 372 66.19 -4.94 33.07
C GLN A 372 66.03 -4.87 31.54
#